data_0528b06100deb9ef4a8fcb0a04136983
#
_entry.id   0528b06100deb9ef4a8fcb0a04136983
#
_cell.length_a   1.000
_cell.length_b   1.000
_cell.length_c   1.000
_cell.angle_alpha   90.00
_cell.angle_beta   90.00
_cell.angle_gamma   90.00
#
_symmetry.space_group_name_H-M   'P 1'
#
loop_
_entity.id
_entity.type
_entity.pdbx_description
1 polymer ?
#
loop_
_entity_poly.entity_id
_entity_poly.type
_entity_poly.pdbx_seq_one_letter_code
_entity_poly.pdbx_strand_id
1 'polypeptide(L)'
;VDSKTGNIDDATGQWDQGSGVVSSGTYTFANQISLSAKYQGRVSADVITTQIDYAGSFDDQTASFDAVVGLFDNATTDPDFDVRMFIATSDDNSTYTSFTRFYDGNYEFRYAKFKLDLISNNQSTTPKITECKVNLEMFDRTDKQQNIASTTSTDGKAVTFGTAFYAEPSVSVAAQNLATGDFHTITSKSATGFTIEFFNSSGGTVNRTFDYVANGQGRAI
;
A
#
# COMPACT_ATOMS: atom_id res chain seq x y z
N VAL A 1 6.81 21.39 -16.41
CA VAL A 1 6.73 19.92 -16.52
C VAL A 1 5.56 19.61 -17.43
N ASP A 2 5.86 19.17 -18.63
CA ASP A 2 4.84 18.82 -19.63
C ASP A 2 3.99 17.67 -19.10
N SER A 3 2.68 17.66 -19.33
CA SER A 3 1.76 16.61 -18.90
C SER A 3 2.01 15.33 -19.71
N LYS A 4 3.12 14.64 -19.42
CA LYS A 4 3.44 13.35 -20.03
C LYS A 4 3.14 12.23 -19.03
N THR A 5 2.29 11.31 -19.48
CA THR A 5 2.09 10.01 -18.86
C THR A 5 3.24 9.10 -19.29
N GLY A 6 4.16 8.78 -18.37
CA GLY A 6 5.30 7.89 -18.65
C GLY A 6 6.40 8.03 -17.60
N ASN A 7 7.38 7.17 -17.64
CA ASN A 7 8.60 7.30 -16.84
C ASN A 7 9.32 8.60 -17.21
N ILE A 8 9.87 9.27 -16.20
CA ILE A 8 10.72 10.47 -16.40
C ILE A 8 11.89 10.18 -17.35
N ASP A 9 12.35 8.93 -17.41
CA ASP A 9 13.43 8.46 -18.28
C ASP A 9 13.02 8.30 -19.76
N ASP A 10 11.72 8.27 -20.08
CA ASP A 10 11.22 8.12 -21.46
C ASP A 10 10.95 9.47 -22.14
N ALA A 11 11.23 10.57 -21.50
CA ALA A 11 11.05 11.90 -22.06
C ALA A 11 12.14 12.18 -23.12
N THR A 12 11.86 11.81 -24.37
CA THR A 12 12.64 12.28 -25.52
C THR A 12 12.26 13.73 -25.83
N GLY A 13 12.98 14.66 -25.26
CA GLY A 13 12.85 16.09 -25.50
C GLY A 13 13.62 16.87 -24.46
N GLN A 14 14.32 17.92 -24.87
CA GLN A 14 15.02 18.80 -23.93
C GLN A 14 13.98 19.51 -23.08
N TRP A 15 14.20 19.54 -21.79
CA TRP A 15 13.33 20.18 -20.77
C TRP A 15 13.39 21.71 -20.85
N ASP A 16 14.28 22.25 -21.68
CA ASP A 16 14.66 23.66 -21.81
C ASP A 16 14.11 24.38 -23.05
N GLN A 17 13.31 23.68 -23.91
CA GLN A 17 12.84 24.27 -25.18
C GLN A 17 11.44 24.89 -25.11
N GLY A 18 10.90 25.17 -23.96
CA GLY A 18 9.65 25.94 -23.81
C GLY A 18 9.95 27.41 -23.56
N SER A 19 9.39 28.31 -24.34
CA SER A 19 9.32 29.72 -23.98
C SER A 19 8.40 29.90 -22.73
N GLY A 20 8.90 29.55 -21.57
CA GLY A 20 8.21 29.66 -20.30
C GLY A 20 8.47 28.44 -19.44
N VAL A 21 8.98 28.68 -18.24
CA VAL A 21 9.19 27.64 -17.23
C VAL A 21 7.84 27.12 -16.78
N VAL A 22 7.64 25.82 -16.87
CA VAL A 22 6.40 25.19 -16.41
C VAL A 22 6.41 25.21 -14.89
N SER A 23 5.49 25.97 -14.30
CA SER A 23 5.38 26.15 -12.85
C SER A 23 4.79 24.94 -12.11
N SER A 24 4.24 23.95 -12.82
CA SER A 24 3.65 22.77 -12.20
C SER A 24 3.57 21.59 -13.14
N GLY A 25 3.59 20.39 -12.59
CA GLY A 25 3.39 19.13 -13.32
C GLY A 25 2.78 18.08 -12.45
N THR A 26 2.18 17.07 -13.06
CA THR A 26 1.58 15.93 -12.36
C THR A 26 2.25 14.64 -12.82
N TYR A 27 2.68 13.83 -11.86
CA TYR A 27 3.15 12.47 -12.11
C TYR A 27 2.13 11.47 -11.55
N THR A 28 1.57 10.63 -12.39
CA THR A 28 0.65 9.56 -11.99
C THR A 28 1.39 8.23 -12.04
N PHE A 29 1.39 7.50 -10.92
CA PHE A 29 2.03 6.18 -10.86
C PHE A 29 1.27 5.18 -11.73
N ALA A 30 2.01 4.41 -12.54
CA ALA A 30 1.44 3.36 -13.37
C ALA A 30 0.90 2.19 -12.54
N ASN A 31 1.58 1.88 -11.41
CA ASN A 31 1.20 0.81 -10.52
C ASN A 31 0.22 1.31 -9.45
N GLN A 32 -0.66 0.41 -9.03
CA GLN A 32 -1.64 0.63 -7.98
C GLN A 32 -1.48 -0.40 -6.87
N ILE A 33 -1.94 -0.08 -5.67
CA ILE A 33 -2.16 -1.10 -4.64
C ILE A 33 -3.40 -1.89 -5.04
N SER A 34 -3.29 -3.22 -5.02
CA SER A 34 -4.39 -4.14 -5.30
C SER A 34 -4.49 -5.19 -4.18
N LEU A 35 -5.61 -5.23 -3.50
CA LEU A 35 -5.92 -6.15 -2.41
C LEU A 35 -6.95 -7.19 -2.86
N SER A 36 -6.96 -8.37 -2.21
CA SER A 36 -7.92 -9.44 -2.53
C SER A 36 -9.38 -9.06 -2.23
N ALA A 37 -9.58 -8.21 -1.22
CA ALA A 37 -10.88 -7.67 -0.81
C ALA A 37 -10.71 -6.24 -0.29
N LYS A 38 -11.81 -5.60 0.10
CA LYS A 38 -11.79 -4.30 0.76
C LYS A 38 -11.34 -4.47 2.21
N TYR A 39 -10.27 -3.78 2.57
CA TYR A 39 -9.73 -3.78 3.93
C TYR A 39 -9.47 -2.37 4.43
N GLN A 40 -9.50 -2.24 5.75
CA GLN A 40 -8.99 -1.06 6.43
C GLN A 40 -7.51 -1.30 6.75
N GLY A 41 -6.67 -0.34 6.39
CA GLY A 41 -5.24 -0.35 6.70
C GLY A 41 -4.72 1.07 6.91
N ARG A 42 -3.59 1.17 7.58
CA ARG A 42 -2.86 2.43 7.69
C ARG A 42 -1.94 2.58 6.50
N VAL A 43 -2.10 3.67 5.78
CA VAL A 43 -1.23 4.03 4.66
C VAL A 43 -0.34 5.18 5.09
N SER A 44 0.96 5.06 4.86
CA SER A 44 1.95 6.13 5.01
C SER A 44 2.82 6.24 3.77
N ALA A 45 3.38 7.41 3.52
CA ALA A 45 4.25 7.62 2.38
C ALA A 45 5.48 8.42 2.74
N ASP A 46 6.63 7.95 2.25
CA ASP A 46 7.90 8.65 2.31
C ASP A 46 8.21 9.18 0.92
N VAL A 47 8.24 10.51 0.77
CA VAL A 47 8.62 11.18 -0.47
C VAL A 47 9.85 12.01 -0.19
N ILE A 48 11.00 11.55 -0.70
CA ILE A 48 12.27 12.26 -0.56
C ILE A 48 12.48 13.12 -1.80
N THR A 49 12.58 14.41 -1.56
CA THR A 49 12.69 15.41 -2.60
C THR A 49 13.99 16.20 -2.44
N THR A 50 14.55 16.61 -3.54
CA THR A 50 15.61 17.59 -3.63
C THR A 50 15.24 18.64 -4.67
N GLN A 51 15.92 19.75 -4.68
CA GLN A 51 15.78 20.72 -5.77
C GLN A 51 16.95 20.61 -6.75
N ILE A 52 16.67 20.90 -8.00
CA ILE A 52 17.66 21.27 -8.99
C ILE A 52 17.51 22.76 -9.15
N ASP A 53 18.57 23.50 -8.85
CA ASP A 53 18.61 24.94 -9.00
C ASP A 53 19.40 25.26 -10.28
N TYR A 54 18.76 26.01 -11.18
CA TYR A 54 19.35 26.48 -12.42
C TYR A 54 19.81 27.96 -12.31
N ALA A 55 19.48 28.62 -11.19
CA ALA A 55 19.95 29.99 -10.95
C ALA A 55 21.47 29.95 -10.69
N GLY A 56 22.20 30.66 -11.54
CA GLY A 56 23.66 30.72 -11.45
C GLY A 56 24.40 29.72 -12.33
N SER A 57 23.68 29.00 -13.24
CA SER A 57 24.37 28.28 -14.30
C SER A 57 25.16 29.25 -15.18
N PHE A 58 26.26 28.76 -15.74
CA PHE A 58 27.17 29.57 -16.58
C PHE A 58 26.47 30.25 -17.75
N ASP A 59 25.41 29.62 -18.27
CA ASP A 59 24.63 30.11 -19.41
C ASP A 59 23.64 31.23 -19.07
N ASP A 60 23.29 31.39 -17.77
CA ASP A 60 22.34 32.43 -17.32
C ASP A 60 23.03 33.75 -16.97
N GLN A 61 24.36 33.80 -17.01
CA GLN A 61 25.11 35.00 -16.69
C GLN A 61 25.09 35.98 -17.86
N THR A 62 24.31 37.05 -17.70
CA THR A 62 24.28 38.17 -18.66
C THR A 62 25.35 39.21 -18.37
N ALA A 63 26.01 39.12 -17.22
CA ALA A 63 27.09 40.03 -16.82
C ALA A 63 28.48 39.48 -17.25
N SER A 64 29.42 40.37 -17.53
CA SER A 64 30.82 39.97 -17.74
C SER A 64 31.38 39.31 -16.47
N PHE A 65 32.27 38.35 -16.62
CA PHE A 65 32.86 37.55 -15.53
C PHE A 65 33.38 38.39 -14.34
N ASP A 66 33.90 39.58 -14.64
CA ASP A 66 34.44 40.53 -13.62
C ASP A 66 33.34 41.30 -12.87
N ALA A 67 32.09 41.22 -13.31
CA ALA A 67 30.97 41.95 -12.71
C ALA A 67 30.05 41.05 -11.86
N VAL A 68 30.38 39.76 -11.75
CA VAL A 68 29.61 38.83 -10.91
C VAL A 68 30.02 39.01 -9.44
N VAL A 69 29.15 39.63 -8.67
CA VAL A 69 29.32 39.81 -7.24
C VAL A 69 28.50 38.75 -6.53
N GLY A 70 29.15 37.67 -6.10
CA GLY A 70 28.50 36.57 -5.36
C GLY A 70 29.18 35.24 -5.62
N LEU A 71 28.72 34.21 -4.92
CA LEU A 71 29.10 32.83 -5.19
C LEU A 71 28.37 32.34 -6.44
N PHE A 72 29.07 31.61 -7.30
CA PHE A 72 28.45 30.90 -8.46
C PHE A 72 27.44 29.86 -8.04
N ASP A 73 27.38 29.53 -6.79
CA ASP A 73 26.46 28.64 -6.14
C ASP A 73 25.55 29.46 -5.20
N ASN A 74 24.54 30.07 -5.80
CA ASN A 74 23.50 30.79 -5.05
C ASN A 74 22.41 29.82 -4.59
N ALA A 75 22.82 28.71 -4.00
CA ALA A 75 21.89 27.75 -3.40
C ALA A 75 21.04 28.47 -2.34
N THR A 76 19.79 28.75 -2.66
CA THR A 76 18.83 29.25 -1.68
C THR A 76 18.58 28.15 -0.67
N THR A 77 18.65 28.46 0.61
CA THR A 77 18.45 27.50 1.71
C THR A 77 16.98 27.09 1.87
N ASP A 78 16.05 27.82 1.26
CA ASP A 78 14.63 27.51 1.29
C ASP A 78 14.19 26.81 0.01
N PRO A 79 13.46 25.69 0.09
CA PRO A 79 12.96 24.99 -1.08
C PRO A 79 11.89 25.82 -1.80
N ASP A 80 12.20 26.30 -2.99
CA ASP A 80 11.28 27.04 -3.85
C ASP A 80 10.32 26.13 -4.63
N PHE A 81 9.99 24.98 -4.06
CA PHE A 81 9.08 24.03 -4.66
C PHE A 81 8.17 23.39 -3.61
N ASP A 82 7.06 22.82 -4.07
CA ASP A 82 6.16 21.98 -3.26
C ASP A 82 5.86 20.68 -4.02
N VAL A 83 5.80 19.58 -3.27
CA VAL A 83 5.42 18.26 -3.79
C VAL A 83 4.22 17.76 -2.99
N ARG A 84 3.15 17.50 -3.71
CA ARG A 84 1.87 17.09 -3.10
C ARG A 84 1.47 15.72 -3.58
N MET A 85 1.28 14.81 -2.64
CA MET A 85 0.75 13.49 -2.94
C MET A 85 -0.77 13.44 -2.81
N PHE A 86 -1.40 12.69 -3.72
CA PHE A 86 -2.84 12.47 -3.76
C PHE A 86 -3.14 10.99 -3.88
N ILE A 87 -4.30 10.60 -3.38
CA ILE A 87 -4.82 9.24 -3.42
C ILE A 87 -6.21 9.22 -4.07
N ALA A 88 -6.49 8.19 -4.85
CA ALA A 88 -7.82 7.82 -5.32
C ALA A 88 -8.03 6.32 -5.05
N THR A 89 -9.19 5.96 -4.53
CA THR A 89 -9.53 4.60 -4.14
C THR A 89 -10.67 4.03 -4.97
N SER A 90 -10.74 2.70 -5.05
CA SER A 90 -11.78 1.97 -5.77
C SER A 90 -12.05 0.61 -5.12
N ASP A 91 -13.27 0.12 -5.27
CA ASP A 91 -13.66 -1.22 -4.84
C ASP A 91 -13.69 -2.24 -6.01
N ASP A 92 -13.77 -1.76 -7.28
CA ASP A 92 -13.97 -2.57 -8.48
C ASP A 92 -12.84 -2.47 -9.51
N ASN A 93 -11.80 -1.66 -9.25
CA ASN A 93 -10.68 -1.34 -10.15
C ASN A 93 -11.09 -0.59 -11.43
N SER A 94 -12.30 -0.14 -11.56
CA SER A 94 -12.79 0.61 -12.73
C SER A 94 -13.24 2.01 -12.36
N THR A 95 -14.01 2.13 -11.29
CA THR A 95 -14.56 3.39 -10.78
C THR A 95 -13.73 3.87 -9.60
N TYR A 96 -12.95 4.92 -9.80
CA TYR A 96 -12.14 5.54 -8.76
C TYR A 96 -12.80 6.80 -8.22
N THR A 97 -12.60 7.05 -6.92
CA THR A 97 -12.91 8.35 -6.34
C THR A 97 -12.08 9.46 -7.03
N SER A 98 -12.51 10.70 -6.90
CA SER A 98 -11.63 11.81 -7.25
C SER A 98 -10.36 11.77 -6.41
N PHE A 99 -9.24 12.22 -6.99
CA PHE A 99 -7.99 12.34 -6.24
C PHE A 99 -8.14 13.38 -5.12
N THR A 100 -7.88 12.96 -3.89
CA THR A 100 -7.84 13.82 -2.71
C THR A 100 -6.42 13.89 -2.17
N ARG A 101 -6.09 15.01 -1.48
CA ARG A 101 -4.78 15.16 -0.84
C ARG A 101 -4.52 13.96 0.06
N PHE A 102 -3.37 13.32 -0.12
CA PHE A 102 -2.94 12.22 0.73
C PHE A 102 -2.34 12.74 2.03
N TYR A 103 -2.70 12.11 3.12
CA TYR A 103 -2.10 12.26 4.43
C TYR A 103 -1.93 10.87 5.04
N ASP A 104 -0.90 10.68 5.82
CA ASP A 104 -0.71 9.44 6.56
C ASP A 104 -1.93 9.18 7.45
N GLY A 105 -2.53 8.01 7.32
CA GLY A 105 -3.76 7.70 8.04
C GLY A 105 -4.39 6.38 7.66
N ASN A 106 -5.59 6.16 8.21
CA ASN A 106 -6.36 4.97 7.94
C ASN A 106 -7.23 5.17 6.70
N TYR A 107 -7.13 4.23 5.78
CA TYR A 107 -7.89 4.20 4.55
C TYR A 107 -8.62 2.88 4.39
N GLU A 108 -9.72 2.91 3.67
CA GLU A 108 -10.56 1.77 3.34
C GLU A 108 -10.63 1.62 1.83
N PHE A 109 -10.04 0.57 1.30
CA PHE A 109 -10.03 0.33 -0.15
C PHE A 109 -9.73 -1.12 -0.50
N ARG A 110 -10.05 -1.48 -1.73
CA ARG A 110 -9.52 -2.67 -2.40
C ARG A 110 -8.42 -2.29 -3.38
N TYR A 111 -8.56 -1.15 -4.05
CA TYR A 111 -7.58 -0.60 -4.98
C TYR A 111 -7.27 0.84 -4.62
N ALA A 112 -6.01 1.23 -4.70
CA ALA A 112 -5.58 2.61 -4.49
C ALA A 112 -4.56 3.04 -5.55
N LYS A 113 -4.76 4.21 -6.13
CA LYS A 113 -3.86 4.90 -7.04
C LYS A 113 -3.31 6.15 -6.41
N PHE A 114 -2.10 6.50 -6.79
CA PHE A 114 -1.43 7.70 -6.29
C PHE A 114 -0.98 8.58 -7.43
N LYS A 115 -0.88 9.88 -7.16
CA LYS A 115 -0.23 10.85 -8.02
C LYS A 115 0.54 11.86 -7.18
N LEU A 116 1.55 12.47 -7.78
CA LEU A 116 2.27 13.61 -7.22
C LEU A 116 1.99 14.83 -8.09
N ASP A 117 1.64 15.94 -7.46
CA ASP A 117 1.67 17.26 -8.08
C ASP A 117 2.98 17.93 -7.66
N LEU A 118 3.77 18.30 -8.65
CA LEU A 118 5.08 18.93 -8.53
C LEU A 118 4.88 20.41 -8.86
N ILE A 119 5.20 21.28 -7.93
CA ILE A 119 5.00 22.73 -8.06
C ILE A 119 6.34 23.41 -7.87
N SER A 120 6.77 24.20 -8.84
CA SER A 120 7.89 25.11 -8.68
C SER A 120 7.35 26.51 -8.42
N ASN A 121 7.86 27.16 -7.38
CA ASN A 121 7.51 28.53 -7.02
C ASN A 121 8.50 29.54 -7.60
N ASN A 122 9.61 29.04 -8.17
CA ASN A 122 10.67 29.84 -8.77
C ASN A 122 10.98 29.31 -10.17
N GLN A 123 11.21 30.19 -11.13
CA GLN A 123 11.55 29.85 -12.50
C GLN A 123 12.90 29.12 -12.65
N SER A 124 13.78 29.28 -11.67
CA SER A 124 15.11 28.68 -11.67
C SER A 124 15.19 27.36 -10.89
N THR A 125 14.10 26.89 -10.30
CA THR A 125 14.11 25.71 -9.44
C THR A 125 13.16 24.62 -9.96
N THR A 126 13.63 23.38 -9.96
CA THR A 126 12.82 22.21 -10.31
C THR A 126 12.84 21.18 -9.19
N PRO A 127 11.68 20.69 -8.71
CA PRO A 127 11.65 19.59 -7.76
C PRO A 127 12.16 18.30 -8.41
N LYS A 128 13.02 17.60 -7.70
CA LYS A 128 13.49 16.26 -8.07
C LYS A 128 13.03 15.27 -7.01
N ILE A 129 12.30 14.24 -7.40
CA ILE A 129 11.95 13.11 -6.54
C ILE A 129 13.09 12.09 -6.60
N THR A 130 13.71 11.82 -5.47
CA THR A 130 14.77 10.80 -5.36
C THR A 130 14.23 9.48 -4.84
N GLU A 131 13.16 9.52 -4.05
CA GLU A 131 12.48 8.33 -3.56
C GLU A 131 11.00 8.62 -3.33
N CYS A 132 10.15 7.68 -3.68
CA CYS A 132 8.73 7.69 -3.29
C CYS A 132 8.33 6.26 -2.89
N LYS A 133 8.01 6.09 -1.62
CA LYS A 133 7.64 4.82 -1.03
C LYS A 133 6.29 4.94 -0.35
N VAL A 134 5.39 4.01 -0.63
CA VAL A 134 4.10 3.89 0.05
C VAL A 134 4.12 2.62 0.87
N ASN A 135 3.85 2.74 2.16
CA ASN A 135 3.75 1.63 3.10
C ASN A 135 2.28 1.41 3.45
N LEU A 136 1.87 0.16 3.45
CA LEU A 136 0.54 -0.26 3.88
C LEU A 136 0.68 -1.24 5.05
N GLU A 137 0.11 -0.86 6.19
CA GLU A 137 0.03 -1.68 7.39
C GLU A 137 -1.41 -2.16 7.57
N MET A 138 -1.59 -3.48 7.53
CA MET A 138 -2.88 -4.11 7.74
C MET A 138 -3.15 -4.31 9.23
N PHE A 139 -4.36 -3.97 9.67
CA PHE A 139 -4.77 -4.18 11.06
C PHE A 139 -4.97 -5.64 11.39
N ASP A 140 -4.58 -6.02 12.59
CA ASP A 140 -4.85 -7.33 13.16
C ASP A 140 -6.34 -7.55 13.35
N ARG A 141 -6.75 -8.80 13.16
CA ARG A 141 -8.11 -9.25 13.36
C ARG A 141 -8.14 -10.62 14.00
N THR A 142 -9.12 -10.83 14.85
CA THR A 142 -9.47 -12.13 15.41
C THR A 142 -10.84 -12.57 14.93
N ASP A 143 -10.95 -13.80 14.45
CA ASP A 143 -12.20 -14.50 14.17
C ASP A 143 -12.31 -15.69 15.13
N LYS A 144 -13.47 -15.89 15.73
CA LYS A 144 -13.70 -16.97 16.69
C LYS A 144 -15.11 -17.49 16.65
N GLN A 145 -15.26 -18.77 16.89
CA GLN A 145 -16.55 -19.40 17.08
C GLN A 145 -16.43 -20.50 18.13
N GLN A 146 -17.53 -20.74 18.84
CA GLN A 146 -17.60 -21.73 19.91
C GLN A 146 -18.64 -22.79 19.60
N ASN A 147 -18.50 -23.94 20.28
CA ASN A 147 -19.46 -25.06 20.24
C ASN A 147 -19.74 -25.58 18.82
N ILE A 148 -18.73 -25.67 17.98
CA ILE A 148 -18.86 -26.23 16.65
C ILE A 148 -18.82 -27.74 16.73
N ALA A 149 -19.87 -28.41 16.24
CA ALA A 149 -19.86 -29.85 16.09
C ALA A 149 -19.04 -30.26 14.86
N SER A 150 -18.08 -31.16 15.05
CA SER A 150 -17.35 -31.78 13.95
C SER A 150 -18.21 -32.85 13.25
N THR A 151 -17.66 -33.55 12.30
CA THR A 151 -18.32 -34.64 11.56
C THR A 151 -17.41 -35.87 11.56
N THR A 152 -18.00 -37.06 11.37
CA THR A 152 -17.26 -38.31 11.13
C THR A 152 -16.90 -38.50 9.65
N SER A 153 -17.16 -37.51 8.80
CA SER A 153 -16.77 -37.56 7.39
C SER A 153 -15.24 -37.56 7.26
N THR A 154 -14.74 -38.35 6.35
CA THR A 154 -13.32 -38.35 5.96
C THR A 154 -12.89 -37.05 5.27
N ASP A 155 -13.86 -36.22 4.86
CA ASP A 155 -13.59 -34.88 4.28
C ASP A 155 -13.40 -33.82 5.37
N GLY A 156 -13.62 -34.19 6.64
CA GLY A 156 -13.52 -33.29 7.77
C GLY A 156 -14.63 -32.27 7.89
N LYS A 157 -14.54 -31.43 8.91
CA LYS A 157 -15.45 -30.28 9.12
C LYS A 157 -14.84 -29.02 8.55
N ALA A 158 -15.43 -28.48 7.49
CA ALA A 158 -15.06 -27.18 6.97
C ALA A 158 -15.59 -26.07 7.90
N VAL A 159 -14.73 -25.11 8.20
CA VAL A 159 -15.02 -23.88 8.93
C VAL A 159 -14.70 -22.71 8.02
N THR A 160 -15.69 -21.85 7.79
CA THR A 160 -15.52 -20.63 7.01
C THR A 160 -15.45 -19.44 7.96
N PHE A 161 -14.48 -18.58 7.83
CA PHE A 161 -14.41 -17.34 8.59
C PHE A 161 -15.52 -16.39 8.16
N GLY A 162 -16.04 -15.60 9.10
CA GLY A 162 -17.11 -14.63 8.79
C GLY A 162 -16.72 -13.62 7.71
N THR A 163 -15.43 -13.33 7.60
CA THR A 163 -14.83 -12.53 6.52
C THR A 163 -13.44 -13.11 6.22
N ALA A 164 -12.98 -13.02 4.98
CA ALA A 164 -11.63 -13.45 4.63
C ALA A 164 -10.56 -12.61 5.35
N PHE A 165 -9.48 -13.24 5.79
CA PHE A 165 -8.26 -12.55 6.20
C PHE A 165 -7.48 -12.05 4.97
N TYR A 166 -6.58 -11.11 5.18
CA TYR A 166 -5.68 -10.65 4.09
C TYR A 166 -4.71 -11.76 3.66
N ALA A 167 -4.23 -12.52 4.64
CA ALA A 167 -3.37 -13.68 4.44
C ALA A 167 -3.86 -14.83 5.33
N GLU A 168 -3.28 -16.01 5.18
CA GLU A 168 -3.59 -17.17 6.02
C GLU A 168 -3.35 -16.86 7.51
N PRO A 169 -4.38 -17.01 8.38
CA PRO A 169 -4.24 -16.71 9.81
C PRO A 169 -3.61 -17.86 10.59
N SER A 170 -3.17 -17.57 11.81
CA SER A 170 -2.87 -18.60 12.81
C SER A 170 -4.18 -19.09 13.42
N VAL A 171 -4.40 -20.40 13.46
CA VAL A 171 -5.62 -21.02 14.01
C VAL A 171 -5.27 -21.85 15.22
N SER A 172 -5.95 -21.58 16.33
CA SER A 172 -5.90 -22.38 17.56
C SER A 172 -7.25 -23.04 17.79
N VAL A 173 -7.24 -24.30 18.18
CA VAL A 173 -8.45 -25.09 18.43
C VAL A 173 -8.43 -25.60 19.86
N ALA A 174 -9.56 -25.40 20.55
CA ALA A 174 -9.85 -25.99 21.85
C ALA A 174 -10.92 -27.09 21.67
N ALA A 175 -10.49 -28.33 21.65
CA ALA A 175 -11.39 -29.46 21.50
C ALA A 175 -12.04 -29.80 22.83
N GLN A 176 -13.35 -30.15 22.79
CA GLN A 176 -14.16 -30.54 23.94
C GLN A 176 -14.52 -32.03 23.84
N ASN A 177 -14.78 -32.66 24.98
CA ASN A 177 -15.24 -34.05 25.07
C ASN A 177 -14.30 -35.06 24.39
N LEU A 178 -12.99 -34.83 24.45
CA LEU A 178 -12.00 -35.79 23.96
C LEU A 178 -11.95 -37.03 24.84
N ALA A 179 -11.94 -38.22 24.24
CA ALA A 179 -11.60 -39.45 24.89
C ALA A 179 -10.08 -39.62 24.96
N THR A 180 -9.62 -40.54 25.81
CA THR A 180 -8.17 -40.82 25.90
C THR A 180 -7.61 -41.28 24.55
N GLY A 181 -6.58 -40.57 24.09
CA GLY A 181 -5.91 -40.86 22.82
C GLY A 181 -6.56 -40.23 21.58
N ASP A 182 -7.62 -39.44 21.75
CA ASP A 182 -8.15 -38.64 20.66
C ASP A 182 -7.18 -37.53 20.24
N PHE A 183 -7.14 -37.25 18.95
CA PHE A 183 -6.37 -36.15 18.40
C PHE A 183 -7.12 -35.49 17.23
N HIS A 184 -6.64 -34.36 16.77
CA HIS A 184 -7.17 -33.69 15.60
C HIS A 184 -6.06 -33.22 14.66
N THR A 185 -6.42 -33.03 13.41
CA THR A 185 -5.58 -32.41 12.38
C THR A 185 -6.32 -31.25 11.73
N ILE A 186 -5.58 -30.19 11.40
CA ILE A 186 -6.10 -29.08 10.59
C ILE A 186 -5.55 -29.25 9.20
N THR A 187 -6.47 -29.35 8.22
CA THR A 187 -6.16 -29.45 6.81
C THR A 187 -6.72 -28.25 6.05
N SER A 188 -6.25 -27.99 4.85
CA SER A 188 -6.78 -26.95 3.96
C SER A 188 -6.93 -25.56 4.60
N LYS A 189 -5.95 -25.15 5.39
CA LYS A 189 -5.95 -23.80 5.98
C LYS A 189 -5.69 -22.73 4.92
N SER A 190 -6.49 -21.65 4.95
CA SER A 190 -6.44 -20.55 3.99
C SER A 190 -6.91 -19.24 4.64
N ALA A 191 -6.87 -18.14 3.87
CA ALA A 191 -7.42 -16.85 4.30
C ALA A 191 -8.95 -16.87 4.53
N THR A 192 -9.67 -17.83 3.98
CA THR A 192 -11.15 -17.90 4.05
C THR A 192 -11.69 -18.93 5.03
N GLY A 193 -10.83 -19.82 5.53
CA GLY A 193 -11.27 -20.89 6.44
C GLY A 193 -10.25 -22.01 6.59
N PHE A 194 -10.67 -23.07 7.25
CA PHE A 194 -9.88 -24.28 7.43
C PHE A 194 -10.78 -25.50 7.52
N THR A 195 -10.20 -26.68 7.35
CA THR A 195 -10.87 -27.96 7.60
C THR A 195 -10.21 -28.64 8.78
N ILE A 196 -11.00 -29.25 9.67
CA ILE A 196 -10.54 -29.98 10.84
C ILE A 196 -11.15 -31.36 10.90
N GLU A 197 -10.34 -32.35 11.28
CA GLU A 197 -10.73 -33.72 11.49
C GLU A 197 -10.34 -34.18 12.88
N PHE A 198 -11.19 -34.97 13.51
CA PHE A 198 -10.94 -35.59 14.80
C PHE A 198 -10.85 -37.11 14.64
N PHE A 199 -9.87 -37.70 15.33
CA PHE A 199 -9.59 -39.12 15.28
C PHE A 199 -9.55 -39.70 16.69
N ASN A 200 -9.96 -40.96 16.84
CA ASN A 200 -9.72 -41.72 18.05
C ASN A 200 -8.28 -42.29 18.07
N SER A 201 -7.95 -42.98 19.16
CA SER A 201 -6.63 -43.62 19.33
C SER A 201 -6.27 -44.66 18.28
N SER A 202 -7.24 -45.20 17.54
CA SER A 202 -7.06 -46.19 16.46
C SER A 202 -7.07 -45.51 15.07
N GLY A 203 -7.14 -44.19 14.99
CA GLY A 203 -7.16 -43.45 13.73
C GLY A 203 -8.51 -43.42 13.04
N GLY A 204 -9.57 -43.90 13.66
CA GLY A 204 -10.94 -43.75 13.16
C GLY A 204 -11.50 -42.36 13.40
N THR A 205 -12.23 -41.79 12.42
CA THR A 205 -12.86 -40.47 12.55
C THR A 205 -13.95 -40.47 13.62
N VAL A 206 -13.99 -39.41 14.42
CA VAL A 206 -14.95 -39.24 15.52
C VAL A 206 -15.55 -37.84 15.55
N ASN A 207 -16.79 -37.75 16.06
CA ASN A 207 -17.43 -36.45 16.32
C ASN A 207 -16.92 -35.86 17.62
N ARG A 208 -16.51 -34.60 17.57
CA ARG A 208 -16.17 -33.81 18.76
C ARG A 208 -16.73 -32.41 18.61
N THR A 209 -16.85 -31.73 19.73
CA THR A 209 -17.19 -30.30 19.75
C THR A 209 -15.91 -29.53 19.96
N PHE A 210 -15.78 -28.39 19.31
CA PHE A 210 -14.58 -27.56 19.44
C PHE A 210 -14.90 -26.07 19.34
N ASP A 211 -14.00 -25.29 19.88
CA ASP A 211 -13.93 -23.86 19.72
C ASP A 211 -12.70 -23.54 18.88
N TYR A 212 -12.73 -22.44 18.15
CA TYR A 212 -11.50 -21.94 17.51
C TYR A 212 -11.32 -20.46 17.72
N VAL A 213 -10.06 -20.05 17.62
CA VAL A 213 -9.61 -18.67 17.52
C VAL A 213 -8.63 -18.59 16.34
N ALA A 214 -8.95 -17.76 15.37
CA ALA A 214 -8.07 -17.44 14.25
C ALA A 214 -7.56 -16.00 14.40
N ASN A 215 -6.25 -15.81 14.41
CA ASN A 215 -5.59 -14.53 14.51
C ASN A 215 -4.80 -14.26 13.22
N GLY A 216 -5.02 -13.13 12.62
CA GLY A 216 -4.37 -12.75 11.38
C GLY A 216 -4.61 -11.28 11.07
N GLN A 217 -4.31 -10.87 9.85
CA GLN A 217 -4.43 -9.49 9.39
C GLN A 217 -5.58 -9.32 8.40
N GLY A 218 -6.04 -8.08 8.26
CA GLY A 218 -7.08 -7.73 7.30
C GLY A 218 -8.43 -7.50 7.96
N ARG A 219 -8.61 -6.32 8.54
CA ARG A 219 -9.90 -5.86 9.02
C ARG A 219 -10.76 -5.50 7.82
N ALA A 220 -11.64 -6.41 7.43
CA ALA A 220 -12.64 -6.12 6.41
C ALA A 220 -13.76 -5.24 6.99
N ILE A 221 -14.43 -4.54 6.11
CA ILE A 221 -15.50 -3.59 6.41
C ILE A 221 -16.76 -4.07 5.72
#